data_7f3ff71ca7d61615afde14eef4a9d8cf
#
_entry.id   7f3ff71ca7d61615afde14eef4a9d8cf
#
_cell.length_a   1.000
_cell.length_b   1.000
_cell.length_c   1.000
_cell.angle_alpha   90.00
_cell.angle_beta   90.00
_cell.angle_gamma   90.00
#
_symmetry.space_group_name_H-M   'P 1'
#
loop_
_entity.id
_entity.type
_entity.pdbx_description
1 polymer ?
#
loop_
_entity_poly.entity_id
_entity_poly.type
_entity_poly.pdbx_seq_one_letter_code
_entity_poly.pdbx_strand_id
1 'polypeptide(L)'
;MNKLSCFVAITLIGSSMSIAHAEPKMNGTIYIMTEVEHNNKTGVTNTTISDKSSSLYLSDEVRLNNDLWLKWQLGSFIYFDSDRWGGWGTADSYVALNSYKNLGTVKMGYISTPMNSIYLNPFDTNSSILEFGKISRFGQRRVSMAYESPWKNGFQFKFNVSPGSNAARNNNDWNPDKKRDGDWVFGWGVDYNHPNNGFNAHYAAEYAPNDSPNETKDFQAHAFMAGYSKDKISVDAAFQYAKNTCDGFSCWGVWKDAAGNVAGSYDKEINNTKEFMVSGSYKVGNFKPQIGFAYGKSSVGEDYKHVAVSTDYSFSKRTTATLGAGWLKENVNPKYEEDLPKKSSYAVGMVFKHRY
;
A
#
# COMPACT_ATOMS: atom_id res chain seq x y z
N MET A 1 -38.78 20.48 -9.93
CA MET A 1 -38.60 19.56 -8.77
C MET A 1 -37.24 19.86 -8.15
N ASN A 2 -37.27 20.33 -6.91
CA ASN A 2 -36.15 20.99 -6.25
C ASN A 2 -35.06 19.99 -5.82
N LYS A 3 -33.84 20.25 -6.24
CA LYS A 3 -32.65 19.56 -5.73
C LYS A 3 -32.37 20.09 -4.32
N LEU A 4 -32.54 19.26 -3.33
CA LEU A 4 -32.20 19.54 -1.94
C LEU A 4 -30.68 19.39 -1.81
N SER A 5 -29.98 20.51 -1.87
CA SER A 5 -28.55 20.59 -1.52
C SER A 5 -28.44 20.55 0.00
N CYS A 6 -28.05 19.42 0.54
CA CYS A 6 -27.70 19.30 1.97
C CYS A 6 -26.32 19.93 2.19
N PHE A 7 -26.26 21.23 2.44
CA PHE A 7 -25.11 21.89 3.01
C PHE A 7 -25.09 21.58 4.52
N VAL A 8 -24.18 20.73 4.95
CA VAL A 8 -23.81 20.65 6.37
C VAL A 8 -22.89 21.83 6.63
N ALA A 9 -23.47 22.95 7.06
CA ALA A 9 -22.73 24.07 7.61
C ALA A 9 -22.23 23.65 9.00
N ILE A 10 -20.93 23.40 9.13
CA ILE A 10 -20.28 23.33 10.44
C ILE A 10 -20.21 24.76 10.96
N THR A 11 -21.18 25.15 11.75
CA THR A 11 -21.16 26.41 12.48
C THR A 11 -20.13 26.27 13.60
N LEU A 12 -18.98 26.88 13.43
CA LEU A 12 -17.99 27.05 14.47
C LEU A 12 -18.58 28.00 15.54
N ILE A 13 -19.08 27.40 16.63
CA ILE A 13 -19.46 28.16 17.82
C ILE A 13 -18.16 28.67 18.44
N GLY A 14 -17.90 29.95 18.26
CA GLY A 14 -16.81 30.65 18.91
C GLY A 14 -17.04 30.78 20.41
N SER A 15 -16.70 29.78 21.18
CA SER A 15 -16.37 29.94 22.59
C SER A 15 -14.86 30.20 22.67
N SER A 16 -14.47 31.25 23.40
CA SER A 16 -13.09 31.62 23.70
C SER A 16 -12.42 30.51 24.54
N MET A 17 -12.12 29.39 23.91
CA MET A 17 -11.20 28.40 24.42
C MET A 17 -9.80 28.95 24.15
N SER A 18 -8.99 29.08 25.19
CA SER A 18 -7.55 29.24 25.05
C SER A 18 -7.05 28.03 24.27
N ILE A 19 -6.92 28.20 22.95
CA ILE A 19 -6.33 27.22 22.08
C ILE A 19 -4.85 27.17 22.50
N ALA A 20 -4.48 26.14 23.23
CA ALA A 20 -3.08 25.79 23.36
C ALA A 20 -2.61 25.51 21.92
N HIS A 21 -1.89 26.46 21.33
CA HIS A 21 -1.26 26.27 20.03
C HIS A 21 -0.21 25.15 20.18
N ALA A 22 -0.60 23.94 19.88
CA ALA A 22 0.37 22.91 19.60
C ALA A 22 1.00 23.26 18.24
N GLU A 23 2.31 23.39 18.22
CA GLU A 23 3.01 23.63 16.96
C GLU A 23 2.83 22.41 16.05
N PRO A 24 2.47 22.58 14.75
CA PRO A 24 2.34 21.48 13.83
C PRO A 24 3.61 20.63 13.82
N LYS A 25 3.46 19.34 13.97
CA LYS A 25 4.58 18.37 13.94
C LYS A 25 4.90 18.05 12.50
N MET A 26 6.18 18.17 12.16
CA MET A 26 6.72 17.71 10.89
C MET A 26 7.46 16.39 11.13
N ASN A 27 7.15 15.39 10.32
CA ASN A 27 7.87 14.13 10.29
C ASN A 27 7.92 13.58 8.87
N GLY A 28 8.83 12.66 8.62
CA GLY A 28 8.96 12.10 7.30
C GLY A 28 10.07 11.06 7.19
N THR A 29 10.27 10.59 5.99
CA THR A 29 11.29 9.60 5.66
C THR A 29 11.95 9.97 4.34
N ILE A 30 13.27 9.99 4.31
CA ILE A 30 14.07 9.99 3.09
C ILE A 30 14.44 8.55 2.77
N TYR A 31 14.25 8.17 1.51
CA TYR A 31 14.38 6.81 1.04
C TYR A 31 15.10 6.78 -0.31
N ILE A 32 16.34 6.35 -0.35
CA ILE A 32 17.14 6.27 -1.58
C ILE A 32 17.58 4.83 -1.78
N MET A 33 17.39 4.31 -2.98
CA MET A 33 17.76 2.98 -3.37
C MET A 33 18.67 2.99 -4.60
N THR A 34 19.64 2.11 -4.59
CA THR A 34 20.42 1.72 -5.78
C THR A 34 20.21 0.25 -6.03
N GLU A 35 19.85 -0.11 -7.25
CA GLU A 35 19.60 -1.50 -7.65
C GLU A 35 20.28 -1.81 -8.98
N VAL A 36 20.84 -3.00 -9.09
CA VAL A 36 21.29 -3.62 -10.33
C VAL A 36 20.40 -4.83 -10.58
N GLU A 37 19.61 -4.77 -11.65
CA GLU A 37 18.72 -5.84 -12.09
C GLU A 37 19.29 -6.48 -13.37
N HIS A 38 19.35 -7.80 -13.41
CA HIS A 38 19.66 -8.55 -14.63
C HIS A 38 18.47 -9.44 -15.02
N ASN A 39 18.04 -9.31 -16.27
CA ASN A 39 17.01 -10.16 -16.85
C ASN A 39 17.68 -11.31 -17.64
N ASN A 40 17.55 -12.52 -17.14
CA ASN A 40 18.16 -13.73 -17.72
C ASN A 40 17.69 -14.05 -19.14
N LYS A 41 16.51 -13.57 -19.55
CA LYS A 41 15.94 -13.89 -20.86
C LYS A 41 16.41 -12.92 -21.94
N THR A 42 16.49 -11.65 -21.61
CA THR A 42 16.94 -10.62 -22.56
C THR A 42 18.44 -10.38 -22.49
N GLY A 43 19.12 -10.87 -21.45
CA GLY A 43 20.53 -10.58 -21.18
C GLY A 43 20.79 -9.12 -20.77
N VAL A 44 19.75 -8.31 -20.58
CA VAL A 44 19.86 -6.90 -20.25
C VAL A 44 20.14 -6.71 -18.76
N THR A 45 21.12 -5.89 -18.44
CA THR A 45 21.41 -5.43 -17.08
C THR A 45 21.09 -3.95 -16.96
N ASN A 46 20.24 -3.59 -16.00
CA ASN A 46 19.88 -2.22 -15.68
C ASN A 46 20.42 -1.84 -14.30
N THR A 47 20.95 -0.62 -14.20
CA THR A 47 21.30 -0.02 -12.91
C THR A 47 20.41 1.18 -12.70
N THR A 48 19.75 1.24 -11.55
CA THR A 48 18.85 2.33 -11.20
C THR A 48 19.24 2.94 -9.86
N ILE A 49 19.12 4.25 -9.77
CA ILE A 49 19.07 4.99 -8.50
C ILE A 49 17.70 5.60 -8.44
N SER A 50 16.97 5.33 -7.37
CA SER A 50 15.57 5.74 -7.29
C SER A 50 15.15 6.11 -5.88
N ASP A 51 14.16 6.98 -5.82
CA ASP A 51 13.38 7.29 -4.62
C ASP A 51 12.11 6.43 -4.65
N LYS A 52 11.89 5.66 -3.64
CA LYS A 52 10.79 4.70 -3.65
C LYS A 52 9.64 5.02 -2.70
N SER A 53 9.77 5.96 -1.80
CA SER A 53 8.68 6.33 -0.89
C SER A 53 9.10 7.44 0.08
N SER A 54 10.00 8.33 -0.32
CA SER A 54 10.28 9.51 0.50
C SER A 54 8.99 10.27 0.76
N SER A 55 8.79 10.68 2.00
CA SER A 55 7.53 11.28 2.41
C SER A 55 7.72 12.34 3.46
N LEU A 56 6.83 13.31 3.43
CA LEU A 56 6.72 14.38 4.40
C LEU A 56 5.29 14.45 4.92
N TYR A 57 5.14 14.57 6.22
CA TYR A 57 3.86 14.72 6.89
C TYR A 57 3.88 15.94 7.79
N LEU A 58 2.85 16.78 7.67
CA LEU A 58 2.50 17.81 8.62
C LEU A 58 1.25 17.36 9.37
N SER A 59 1.25 17.43 10.66
CA SER A 59 0.11 17.00 11.48
C SER A 59 0.01 17.77 12.76
N ASP A 60 -1.21 17.91 13.25
CA ASP A 60 -1.49 18.46 14.56
C ASP A 60 -2.70 17.78 15.19
N GLU A 61 -2.83 17.90 16.50
CA GLU A 61 -3.91 17.33 17.27
C GLU A 61 -4.34 18.29 18.37
N VAL A 62 -5.61 18.67 18.33
CA VAL A 62 -6.20 19.63 19.27
C VAL A 62 -7.24 18.92 20.13
N ARG A 63 -7.11 19.06 21.43
CA ARG A 63 -8.08 18.53 22.39
C ARG A 63 -9.33 19.39 22.39
N LEU A 64 -10.49 18.79 22.08
CA LEU A 64 -11.78 19.46 22.08
C LEU A 64 -12.46 19.38 23.48
N ASN A 65 -12.32 18.21 24.13
CA ASN A 65 -12.82 17.98 25.48
C ASN A 65 -12.02 16.85 26.17
N ASN A 66 -12.53 16.32 27.28
CA ASN A 66 -11.80 15.31 28.06
C ASN A 66 -11.53 13.99 27.33
N ASP A 67 -12.29 13.66 26.29
CA ASP A 67 -12.14 12.41 25.53
C ASP A 67 -12.05 12.61 24.01
N LEU A 68 -12.40 13.78 23.48
CA LEU A 68 -12.49 14.03 22.07
C LEU A 68 -11.35 14.95 21.59
N TRP A 69 -10.70 14.51 20.50
CA TRP A 69 -9.59 15.22 19.86
C TRP A 69 -9.89 15.42 18.38
N LEU A 70 -9.58 16.59 17.88
CA LEU A 70 -9.51 16.87 16.46
C LEU A 70 -8.07 16.68 16.00
N LYS A 71 -7.87 15.80 15.03
CA LYS A 71 -6.57 15.56 14.41
C LYS A 71 -6.65 15.88 12.94
N TRP A 72 -5.60 16.46 12.39
CA TRP A 72 -5.42 16.58 10.95
C TRP A 72 -4.02 16.14 10.55
N GLN A 73 -3.90 15.68 9.33
CA GLN A 73 -2.64 15.31 8.71
C GLN A 73 -2.67 15.68 7.24
N LEU A 74 -1.57 16.23 6.75
CA LEU A 74 -1.29 16.47 5.35
C LEU A 74 -0.01 15.74 4.98
N GLY A 75 -0.12 14.69 4.17
CA GLY A 75 0.99 13.85 3.75
C GLY A 75 1.32 14.07 2.28
N SER A 76 2.59 14.00 1.94
CA SER A 76 3.07 14.08 0.57
C SER A 76 4.19 13.08 0.32
N PHE A 77 4.15 12.38 -0.82
CA PHE A 77 5.34 11.70 -1.34
C PHE A 77 6.23 12.73 -2.02
N ILE A 78 7.54 12.57 -1.82
CA ILE A 78 8.59 13.39 -2.42
C ILE A 78 9.36 12.48 -3.36
N TYR A 79 9.50 12.88 -4.61
CA TYR A 79 10.24 12.12 -5.61
C TYR A 79 11.49 12.88 -6.01
N PHE A 80 12.67 12.29 -5.80
CA PHE A 80 13.97 12.88 -6.16
C PHE A 80 14.48 12.41 -7.53
N ASP A 81 13.87 11.34 -8.06
CA ASP A 81 14.39 10.59 -9.21
C ASP A 81 13.53 10.69 -10.47
N SER A 82 12.46 11.44 -10.44
CA SER A 82 11.52 11.44 -11.56
C SER A 82 10.80 12.77 -11.75
N ASP A 83 10.40 13.02 -13.00
CA ASP A 83 9.47 14.09 -13.38
C ASP A 83 8.03 13.81 -12.91
N ARG A 84 7.85 12.85 -12.01
CA ARG A 84 6.54 12.57 -11.44
C ARG A 84 6.09 13.78 -10.64
N TRP A 85 4.90 14.22 -10.95
CA TRP A 85 4.27 15.34 -10.28
C TRP A 85 4.10 15.01 -8.79
N GLY A 86 5.04 15.46 -7.98
CA GLY A 86 4.87 15.53 -6.54
C GLY A 86 3.89 16.65 -6.24
N GLY A 87 2.91 16.37 -5.41
CA GLY A 87 1.95 17.37 -4.96
C GLY A 87 1.61 17.16 -3.49
N TRP A 88 1.08 18.19 -2.85
CA TRP A 88 0.55 18.06 -1.51
C TRP A 88 -0.66 17.12 -1.51
N GLY A 89 -0.80 16.30 -0.46
CA GLY A 89 -1.93 15.38 -0.32
C GLY A 89 -1.82 14.09 -1.12
N THR A 90 -0.63 13.72 -1.59
CA THR A 90 -0.38 12.46 -2.32
C THR A 90 -0.20 11.25 -1.42
N ALA A 91 0.08 11.47 -0.12
CA ALA A 91 0.06 10.46 0.93
C ALA A 91 -1.16 10.66 1.85
N ASP A 92 -1.28 9.92 2.95
CA ASP A 92 -2.43 10.01 3.85
C ASP A 92 -2.67 11.45 4.33
N SER A 93 -3.80 12.02 3.91
CA SER A 93 -4.19 13.40 4.18
C SER A 93 -5.64 13.44 4.61
N TYR A 94 -5.90 13.83 5.86
CA TYR A 94 -7.22 13.70 6.45
C TYR A 94 -7.46 14.65 7.61
N VAL A 95 -8.75 14.79 7.95
CA VAL A 95 -9.22 15.31 9.23
C VAL A 95 -9.88 14.15 9.98
N ALA A 96 -9.69 14.07 11.29
CA ALA A 96 -10.25 13.02 12.12
C ALA A 96 -10.77 13.54 13.45
N LEU A 97 -11.87 12.96 13.92
CA LEU A 97 -12.33 13.05 15.28
C LEU A 97 -11.95 11.74 15.99
N ASN A 98 -11.17 11.87 17.05
CA ASN A 98 -10.61 10.74 17.77
C ASN A 98 -11.05 10.75 19.24
N SER A 99 -11.63 9.62 19.66
CA SER A 99 -11.88 9.30 21.06
C SER A 99 -11.05 8.06 21.41
N TYR A 100 -9.91 8.27 22.05
CA TYR A 100 -8.96 7.19 22.32
C TYR A 100 -9.50 6.10 23.24
N LYS A 101 -10.50 6.41 24.05
CA LYS A 101 -10.99 5.49 25.07
C LYS A 101 -12.27 4.75 24.66
N ASN A 102 -13.24 5.45 24.09
CA ASN A 102 -14.60 4.96 24.03
C ASN A 102 -15.16 4.77 22.62
N LEU A 103 -14.99 5.75 21.74
CA LEU A 103 -15.70 5.78 20.45
C LEU A 103 -14.82 5.43 19.26
N GLY A 104 -13.48 5.41 19.45
CA GLY A 104 -12.54 5.22 18.35
C GLY A 104 -12.36 6.48 17.50
N THR A 105 -12.01 6.29 16.24
CA THR A 105 -11.63 7.38 15.34
C THR A 105 -12.51 7.37 14.10
N VAL A 106 -13.09 8.52 13.77
CA VAL A 106 -13.72 8.77 12.47
C VAL A 106 -12.80 9.67 11.67
N LYS A 107 -12.43 9.25 10.45
CA LYS A 107 -11.53 9.97 9.53
C LYS A 107 -12.26 10.32 8.25
N MET A 108 -11.87 11.44 7.64
CA MET A 108 -12.33 11.84 6.31
C MET A 108 -11.16 12.47 5.54
N GLY A 109 -10.95 11.99 4.32
CA GLY A 109 -9.87 12.49 3.46
C GLY A 109 -9.32 11.45 2.51
N TYR A 110 -8.11 11.67 2.00
CA TYR A 110 -7.35 10.70 1.22
C TYR A 110 -6.56 9.81 2.18
N ILE A 111 -7.04 8.60 2.39
CA ILE A 111 -6.55 7.70 3.45
C ILE A 111 -6.32 6.29 2.94
N SER A 112 -5.40 5.60 3.58
CA SER A 112 -5.14 4.18 3.34
C SER A 112 -6.35 3.33 3.71
N THR A 113 -6.75 2.41 2.82
CA THR A 113 -7.80 1.43 3.10
C THR A 113 -7.31 0.36 4.09
N PRO A 114 -8.20 -0.40 4.75
CA PRO A 114 -7.79 -1.51 5.62
C PRO A 114 -6.90 -2.54 4.93
N MET A 115 -7.09 -2.78 3.63
CA MET A 115 -6.21 -3.65 2.83
C MET A 115 -4.75 -3.19 2.84
N ASN A 116 -4.50 -1.88 2.88
CA ASN A 116 -3.15 -1.33 2.94
C ASN A 116 -2.43 -1.59 4.27
N SER A 117 -3.14 -2.01 5.32
CA SER A 117 -2.54 -2.42 6.59
C SER A 117 -1.93 -3.82 6.56
N ILE A 118 -2.29 -4.64 5.56
CA ILE A 118 -1.74 -5.96 5.34
C ILE A 118 -0.58 -5.82 4.35
N TYR A 119 0.57 -5.49 4.90
CA TYR A 119 1.78 -5.28 4.11
C TYR A 119 2.88 -6.17 4.64
N LEU A 120 3.22 -7.19 3.87
CA LEU A 120 4.32 -8.07 4.17
C LEU A 120 5.46 -7.80 3.19
N ASN A 121 6.42 -7.01 3.63
CA ASN A 121 7.62 -6.74 2.84
C ASN A 121 8.84 -6.69 3.77
N PRO A 122 9.64 -7.76 3.82
CA PRO A 122 10.81 -7.82 4.67
C PRO A 122 11.86 -6.77 4.32
N PHE A 123 11.80 -6.18 3.14
CA PHE A 123 12.77 -5.19 2.67
C PHE A 123 12.32 -3.76 2.87
N ASP A 124 11.05 -3.52 3.20
CA ASP A 124 10.48 -2.16 3.28
C ASP A 124 10.84 -1.31 2.03
N THR A 125 10.88 -1.97 0.86
CA THR A 125 11.26 -1.38 -0.42
C THR A 125 10.16 -1.58 -1.44
N ASN A 126 9.90 -0.57 -2.26
CA ASN A 126 9.00 -0.63 -3.42
C ASN A 126 9.81 -0.82 -4.71
N SER A 127 10.84 -1.63 -4.71
CA SER A 127 11.62 -1.91 -5.92
C SER A 127 11.04 -3.07 -6.71
N SER A 128 11.39 -3.19 -7.99
CA SER A 128 10.78 -4.18 -8.89
C SER A 128 11.09 -5.63 -8.51
N ILE A 129 12.28 -5.91 -8.01
CA ILE A 129 12.71 -7.27 -7.63
C ILE A 129 12.97 -7.40 -6.14
N LEU A 130 13.46 -6.35 -5.50
CA LEU A 130 13.57 -6.32 -4.05
C LEU A 130 12.24 -6.04 -3.38
N GLU A 131 11.23 -5.59 -4.11
CA GLU A 131 9.84 -5.53 -3.64
C GLU A 131 9.29 -6.94 -3.49
N PHE A 132 9.09 -7.35 -2.26
CA PHE A 132 8.74 -8.69 -1.92
C PHE A 132 7.23 -8.93 -2.06
N GLY A 133 6.85 -9.66 -3.12
CA GLY A 133 5.51 -10.14 -3.35
C GLY A 133 4.49 -9.09 -3.80
N LYS A 134 3.28 -9.52 -3.94
CA LYS A 134 2.15 -8.75 -4.46
C LYS A 134 0.98 -8.62 -3.46
N ILE A 135 1.15 -9.07 -2.21
CA ILE A 135 0.06 -9.14 -1.23
C ILE A 135 -0.56 -7.76 -0.93
N SER A 136 0.24 -6.69 -0.92
CA SER A 136 -0.27 -5.33 -0.71
C SER A 136 -0.80 -4.66 -1.97
N ARG A 137 -0.86 -5.36 -3.10
CA ARG A 137 -1.22 -4.81 -4.41
C ARG A 137 -2.58 -4.10 -4.45
N PHE A 138 -3.54 -4.61 -3.70
CA PHE A 138 -4.88 -4.03 -3.59
C PHE A 138 -5.01 -3.02 -2.43
N GLY A 139 -3.98 -2.91 -1.60
CA GLY A 139 -3.92 -1.90 -0.55
C GLY A 139 -3.72 -0.52 -1.15
N GLN A 140 -4.76 0.27 -1.15
CA GLN A 140 -4.80 1.56 -1.83
C GLN A 140 -5.10 2.70 -0.86
N ARG A 141 -4.87 3.93 -1.30
CA ARG A 141 -5.40 5.13 -0.69
C ARG A 141 -6.58 5.63 -1.49
N ARG A 142 -7.64 6.01 -0.80
CA ARG A 142 -8.85 6.52 -1.44
C ARG A 142 -9.37 7.74 -0.70
N VAL A 143 -10.04 8.64 -1.40
CA VAL A 143 -10.86 9.67 -0.76
C VAL A 143 -12.06 8.98 -0.15
N SER A 144 -12.11 8.89 1.17
CA SER A 144 -13.09 8.08 1.89
C SER A 144 -13.40 8.64 3.28
N MET A 145 -14.50 8.15 3.83
CA MET A 145 -14.77 8.19 5.26
C MET A 145 -14.38 6.85 5.86
N ALA A 146 -13.73 6.87 7.00
CA ALA A 146 -13.30 5.66 7.69
C ALA A 146 -13.60 5.73 9.18
N TYR A 147 -13.80 4.57 9.75
CA TYR A 147 -13.94 4.35 11.18
C TYR A 147 -12.92 3.32 11.65
N GLU A 148 -12.27 3.61 12.78
CA GLU A 148 -11.40 2.67 13.50
C GLU A 148 -11.89 2.57 14.93
N SER A 149 -12.24 1.36 15.37
CA SER A 149 -12.65 1.14 16.76
C SER A 149 -11.50 1.36 17.74
N PRO A 150 -11.76 1.62 19.02
CA PRO A 150 -10.74 1.50 20.04
C PRO A 150 -10.18 0.08 20.07
N TRP A 151 -8.92 -0.06 20.49
CA TRP A 151 -8.35 -1.36 20.82
C TRP A 151 -9.01 -1.94 22.06
N LYS A 152 -9.56 -3.15 21.94
CA LYS A 152 -10.18 -3.86 23.07
C LYS A 152 -9.76 -5.33 23.06
N ASN A 153 -9.14 -5.80 24.14
CA ASN A 153 -8.68 -7.18 24.27
C ASN A 153 -7.75 -7.64 23.12
N GLY A 154 -6.94 -6.72 22.60
CA GLY A 154 -6.07 -7.00 21.45
C GLY A 154 -6.73 -6.88 20.07
N PHE A 155 -8.01 -6.56 19.96
CA PHE A 155 -8.72 -6.39 18.70
C PHE A 155 -8.99 -4.93 18.37
N GLN A 156 -8.90 -4.62 17.07
CA GLN A 156 -9.39 -3.37 16.48
C GLN A 156 -10.14 -3.68 15.20
N PHE A 157 -11.29 -3.05 15.00
CA PHE A 157 -12.07 -3.10 13.76
C PHE A 157 -11.86 -1.83 12.95
N LYS A 158 -11.82 -1.97 11.64
CA LYS A 158 -11.68 -0.87 10.68
C LYS A 158 -12.73 -1.01 9.60
N PHE A 159 -13.26 0.12 9.17
CA PHE A 159 -14.19 0.20 8.06
C PHE A 159 -13.94 1.50 7.30
N ASN A 160 -14.00 1.45 5.96
CA ASN A 160 -14.01 2.64 5.15
C ASN A 160 -15.01 2.54 4.00
N VAL A 161 -15.48 3.69 3.58
CA VAL A 161 -16.37 3.85 2.43
C VAL A 161 -15.86 5.00 1.55
N SER A 162 -15.69 4.72 0.27
CA SER A 162 -15.25 5.68 -0.74
C SER A 162 -16.39 5.92 -1.71
N PRO A 163 -16.86 7.18 -1.87
CA PRO A 163 -17.88 7.50 -2.88
C PRO A 163 -17.37 7.18 -4.28
N GLY A 164 -18.25 6.69 -5.14
CA GLY A 164 -17.92 6.26 -6.49
C GLY A 164 -17.18 7.29 -7.33
N SER A 165 -17.58 8.56 -7.26
CA SER A 165 -16.88 9.66 -7.95
C SER A 165 -15.42 9.87 -7.52
N ASN A 166 -15.02 9.34 -6.35
CA ASN A 166 -13.68 9.44 -5.79
C ASN A 166 -12.93 8.10 -5.79
N ALA A 167 -13.62 6.97 -6.01
CA ALA A 167 -13.02 5.64 -5.99
C ALA A 167 -11.95 5.47 -7.09
N ALA A 168 -12.17 6.08 -8.26
CA ALA A 168 -11.29 5.98 -9.42
C ALA A 168 -10.10 6.94 -9.42
N ARG A 169 -9.86 7.72 -8.35
CA ARG A 169 -8.78 8.72 -8.30
C ARG A 169 -7.37 8.14 -8.33
N ASN A 170 -7.22 6.85 -8.14
CA ASN A 170 -5.93 6.17 -8.21
C ASN A 170 -5.42 5.91 -9.64
N ASN A 171 -6.26 6.03 -10.64
CA ASN A 171 -5.80 6.03 -12.01
C ASN A 171 -5.36 7.44 -12.36
N ASN A 172 -4.13 7.61 -12.84
CA ASN A 172 -3.54 8.85 -13.31
C ASN A 172 -4.30 9.50 -14.49
N ASP A 173 -5.51 9.07 -14.77
CA ASP A 173 -6.41 9.65 -15.74
C ASP A 173 -7.07 10.93 -15.17
N TRP A 174 -6.30 12.00 -15.28
CA TRP A 174 -6.79 13.37 -15.10
C TRP A 174 -7.68 13.76 -16.29
N ASN A 175 -8.74 13.02 -16.55
CA ASN A 175 -9.75 13.43 -17.49
C ASN A 175 -10.97 13.95 -16.73
N PRO A 176 -11.14 15.29 -16.62
CA PRO A 176 -12.28 15.89 -15.92
C PRO A 176 -13.62 15.60 -16.62
N ASP A 177 -13.58 15.16 -17.88
CA ASP A 177 -14.77 14.92 -18.70
C ASP A 177 -15.29 13.48 -18.62
N LYS A 178 -14.54 12.56 -18.04
CA LYS A 178 -15.09 11.23 -17.73
C LYS A 178 -16.08 11.38 -16.58
N LYS A 179 -17.35 11.21 -16.87
CA LYS A 179 -18.38 10.96 -15.84
C LYS A 179 -17.89 9.79 -14.97
N ARG A 180 -17.50 10.12 -13.76
CA ARG A 180 -17.08 9.16 -12.75
C ARG A 180 -18.31 8.73 -11.96
N ASP A 181 -19.28 8.16 -12.63
CA ASP A 181 -20.45 7.53 -12.03
C ASP A 181 -20.09 6.14 -11.51
N GLY A 182 -18.88 6.04 -10.88
CA GLY A 182 -18.40 4.80 -10.28
C GLY A 182 -19.19 4.45 -9.03
N ASP A 183 -19.33 3.16 -8.78
CA ASP A 183 -19.99 2.64 -7.60
C ASP A 183 -19.15 2.86 -6.35
N TRP A 184 -19.80 2.81 -5.19
CA TRP A 184 -19.14 2.97 -3.91
C TRP A 184 -18.18 1.82 -3.62
N VAL A 185 -17.00 2.12 -3.08
CA VAL A 185 -16.03 1.11 -2.65
C VAL A 185 -16.08 0.99 -1.14
N PHE A 186 -16.18 -0.24 -0.65
CA PHE A 186 -16.23 -0.59 0.76
C PHE A 186 -14.98 -1.37 1.15
N GLY A 187 -14.36 -0.99 2.26
CA GLY A 187 -13.26 -1.72 2.83
C GLY A 187 -13.51 -2.00 4.32
N TRP A 188 -13.09 -3.15 4.79
CA TRP A 188 -13.16 -3.50 6.21
C TRP A 188 -11.97 -4.33 6.63
N GLY A 189 -11.67 -4.32 7.92
CA GLY A 189 -10.57 -5.07 8.47
C GLY A 189 -10.71 -5.33 9.95
N VAL A 190 -9.99 -6.33 10.41
CA VAL A 190 -9.83 -6.71 11.81
C VAL A 190 -8.35 -6.92 12.07
N ASP A 191 -7.82 -6.19 13.03
CA ASP A 191 -6.48 -6.39 13.55
C ASP A 191 -6.57 -7.07 14.92
N TYR A 192 -5.69 -8.02 15.15
CA TYR A 192 -5.46 -8.63 16.44
C TYR A 192 -3.99 -8.55 16.81
N ASN A 193 -3.71 -7.99 17.98
CA ASN A 193 -2.38 -7.98 18.58
C ASN A 193 -2.46 -8.57 19.98
N HIS A 194 -1.83 -9.70 20.16
CA HIS A 194 -1.78 -10.31 21.49
C HIS A 194 -0.88 -9.49 22.42
N PRO A 195 -1.37 -9.03 23.60
CA PRO A 195 -0.67 -8.03 24.39
C PRO A 195 0.69 -8.50 24.95
N ASN A 196 0.92 -9.81 25.08
CA ASN A 196 2.07 -10.33 25.83
C ASN A 196 2.96 -11.33 25.09
N ASN A 197 2.50 -11.98 24.02
CA ASN A 197 3.26 -13.08 23.42
C ASN A 197 3.87 -12.78 22.06
N GLY A 198 3.64 -11.59 21.50
CA GLY A 198 4.17 -11.18 20.21
C GLY A 198 3.39 -11.71 18.99
N PHE A 199 2.31 -12.45 19.19
CA PHE A 199 1.45 -12.89 18.10
C PHE A 199 0.56 -11.75 17.61
N ASN A 200 0.43 -11.61 16.30
CA ASN A 200 -0.50 -10.71 15.63
C ASN A 200 -1.20 -11.42 14.48
N ALA A 201 -2.38 -10.93 14.14
CA ALA A 201 -3.12 -11.38 12.97
C ALA A 201 -3.92 -10.20 12.40
N HIS A 202 -4.03 -10.14 11.07
CA HIS A 202 -4.73 -9.09 10.37
C HIS A 202 -5.58 -9.72 9.26
N TYR A 203 -6.80 -9.28 9.15
CA TYR A 203 -7.67 -9.57 8.03
C TYR A 203 -8.18 -8.27 7.45
N ALA A 204 -8.19 -8.14 6.15
CA ALA A 204 -8.85 -7.05 5.47
C ALA A 204 -9.48 -7.50 4.17
N ALA A 205 -10.51 -6.77 3.76
CA ALA A 205 -11.19 -7.00 2.51
C ALA A 205 -11.63 -5.68 1.87
N GLU A 206 -11.78 -5.70 0.56
CA GLU A 206 -12.31 -4.60 -0.23
C GLU A 206 -13.34 -5.15 -1.23
N TYR A 207 -14.43 -4.41 -1.40
CA TYR A 207 -15.51 -4.70 -2.34
C TYR A 207 -15.86 -3.45 -3.13
N ALA A 208 -15.91 -3.57 -4.44
CA ALA A 208 -16.34 -2.52 -5.34
C ALA A 208 -17.30 -3.11 -6.39
N PRO A 209 -18.60 -2.77 -6.35
CA PRO A 209 -19.54 -3.23 -7.35
C PRO A 209 -19.19 -2.63 -8.71
N ASN A 210 -19.37 -3.40 -9.78
CA ASN A 210 -19.12 -3.02 -11.17
C ASN A 210 -17.75 -2.41 -11.49
N ASP A 211 -16.74 -2.60 -10.62
CA ASP A 211 -15.38 -2.02 -10.74
C ASP A 211 -14.40 -3.01 -11.42
N SER A 212 -14.93 -3.98 -12.16
CA SER A 212 -14.07 -4.80 -13.03
C SER A 212 -13.62 -3.99 -14.26
N PRO A 213 -12.56 -4.40 -14.94
CA PRO A 213 -12.04 -3.67 -16.12
C PRO A 213 -13.06 -3.39 -17.21
N ASN A 214 -14.13 -4.16 -17.26
CA ASN A 214 -15.22 -4.02 -18.22
C ASN A 214 -16.48 -3.43 -17.57
N GLU A 215 -16.39 -2.93 -16.33
CA GLU A 215 -17.52 -2.33 -15.57
C GLU A 215 -18.77 -3.24 -15.49
N THR A 216 -18.57 -4.56 -15.55
CA THR A 216 -19.67 -5.53 -15.62
C THR A 216 -19.70 -6.51 -14.47
N LYS A 217 -18.68 -6.52 -13.61
CA LYS A 217 -18.56 -7.47 -12.50
C LYS A 217 -18.02 -6.79 -11.25
N ASP A 218 -18.47 -7.29 -10.11
CA ASP A 218 -18.02 -6.83 -8.82
C ASP A 218 -16.56 -7.25 -8.56
N PHE A 219 -15.73 -6.31 -8.19
CA PHE A 219 -14.39 -6.56 -7.68
C PHE A 219 -14.46 -6.97 -6.21
N GLN A 220 -13.64 -7.94 -5.81
CA GLN A 220 -13.48 -8.36 -4.42
C GLN A 220 -12.01 -8.70 -4.15
N ALA A 221 -11.48 -8.24 -3.04
CA ALA A 221 -10.16 -8.63 -2.58
C ALA A 221 -10.20 -8.95 -1.08
N HIS A 222 -9.48 -9.99 -0.67
CA HIS A 222 -9.36 -10.45 0.70
C HIS A 222 -7.90 -10.73 0.99
N ALA A 223 -7.40 -10.25 2.11
CA ALA A 223 -6.05 -10.56 2.58
C ALA A 223 -6.07 -10.96 4.05
N PHE A 224 -5.24 -11.91 4.38
CA PHE A 224 -5.00 -12.37 5.74
C PHE A 224 -3.50 -12.41 6.00
N MET A 225 -3.07 -11.93 7.14
CA MET A 225 -1.70 -12.03 7.61
C MET A 225 -1.69 -12.51 9.06
N ALA A 226 -0.75 -13.38 9.40
CA ALA A 226 -0.47 -13.76 10.77
C ALA A 226 1.03 -13.68 11.00
N GLY A 227 1.42 -13.18 12.15
CA GLY A 227 2.81 -12.96 12.49
C GLY A 227 3.12 -13.26 13.96
N TYR A 228 4.38 -13.52 14.19
CA TYR A 228 4.95 -13.64 15.52
C TYR A 228 6.22 -12.81 15.57
N SER A 229 6.26 -11.86 16.50
CA SER A 229 7.43 -11.01 16.72
C SER A 229 7.72 -10.92 18.21
N LYS A 230 8.78 -11.54 18.65
CA LYS A 230 9.21 -11.49 20.05
C LYS A 230 10.73 -11.55 20.14
N ASP A 231 11.28 -10.71 21.00
CA ASP A 231 12.72 -10.59 21.25
C ASP A 231 13.51 -10.28 19.96
N LYS A 232 14.19 -11.28 19.42
CA LYS A 232 15.05 -11.16 18.24
C LYS A 232 14.43 -11.75 16.97
N ILE A 233 13.34 -12.49 17.10
CA ILE A 233 12.74 -13.26 16.00
C ILE A 233 11.47 -12.58 15.53
N SER A 234 11.29 -12.49 14.21
CA SER A 234 10.00 -12.20 13.59
C SER A 234 9.75 -13.18 12.46
N VAL A 235 8.55 -13.72 12.40
CA VAL A 235 8.08 -14.59 11.31
C VAL A 235 6.67 -14.15 10.96
N ASP A 236 6.42 -13.96 9.67
CA ASP A 236 5.13 -13.51 9.16
C ASP A 236 4.73 -14.37 7.96
N ALA A 237 3.44 -14.65 7.84
CA ALA A 237 2.84 -15.29 6.69
C ALA A 237 1.59 -14.53 6.26
N ALA A 238 1.36 -14.41 4.96
CA ALA A 238 0.21 -13.74 4.42
C ALA A 238 -0.37 -14.49 3.22
N PHE A 239 -1.67 -14.38 3.06
CA PHE A 239 -2.42 -14.90 1.92
C PHE A 239 -3.36 -13.82 1.39
N GLN A 240 -3.47 -13.72 0.06
CA GLN A 240 -4.39 -12.82 -0.62
C GLN A 240 -5.16 -13.56 -1.70
N TYR A 241 -6.44 -13.24 -1.80
CA TYR A 241 -7.32 -13.66 -2.88
C TYR A 241 -8.03 -12.44 -3.44
N ALA A 242 -8.03 -12.30 -4.76
CA ALA A 242 -8.84 -11.30 -5.43
C ALA A 242 -9.67 -11.94 -6.56
N LYS A 243 -10.86 -11.42 -6.74
CA LYS A 243 -11.83 -11.88 -7.73
C LYS A 243 -12.22 -10.73 -8.65
N ASN A 244 -12.39 -11.07 -9.93
CA ASN A 244 -12.77 -10.13 -10.97
C ASN A 244 -11.84 -8.92 -11.05
N THR A 245 -10.56 -9.15 -10.84
CA THR A 245 -9.54 -8.11 -10.97
C THR A 245 -8.94 -8.11 -12.37
N CYS A 246 -8.51 -6.94 -12.79
CA CYS A 246 -7.60 -6.80 -13.91
C CYS A 246 -6.13 -6.74 -13.44
N ASP A 247 -5.91 -6.65 -12.13
CA ASP A 247 -4.56 -6.61 -11.56
C ASP A 247 -3.94 -8.01 -11.44
N GLY A 248 -3.90 -8.75 -12.55
CA GLY A 248 -3.00 -9.89 -12.70
C GLY A 248 -1.55 -9.43 -12.81
N PHE A 249 -0.65 -10.36 -12.98
CA PHE A 249 0.77 -10.05 -13.17
C PHE A 249 1.03 -9.37 -14.52
N SER A 250 0.08 -9.38 -15.44
CA SER A 250 0.12 -8.85 -16.80
C SER A 250 -1.06 -7.94 -17.18
N CYS A 251 -1.77 -7.38 -16.25
CA CYS A 251 -2.95 -6.53 -16.53
C CYS A 251 -2.65 -5.15 -17.17
N TRP A 252 -1.41 -4.85 -17.38
CA TRP A 252 -1.03 -3.69 -18.18
C TRP A 252 -1.11 -4.06 -19.66
N GLY A 253 -2.27 -3.87 -20.26
CA GLY A 253 -2.55 -4.19 -21.65
C GLY A 253 -1.69 -3.50 -22.71
N VAL A 254 -0.50 -3.06 -22.33
CA VAL A 254 0.47 -2.44 -23.22
C VAL A 254 1.86 -2.92 -22.85
N TRP A 255 2.58 -3.55 -23.78
CA TRP A 255 4.01 -3.82 -23.61
C TRP A 255 4.84 -2.93 -24.52
N LYS A 256 6.03 -2.63 -24.05
CA LYS A 256 6.98 -1.80 -24.78
C LYS A 256 8.13 -2.66 -25.29
N ASP A 257 8.64 -2.33 -26.49
CA ASP A 257 9.86 -2.91 -27.01
C ASP A 257 11.10 -2.45 -26.21
N ALA A 258 12.27 -2.95 -26.58
CA ALA A 258 13.53 -2.58 -25.94
C ALA A 258 13.88 -1.08 -26.08
N ALA A 259 13.28 -0.39 -27.03
CA ALA A 259 13.44 1.05 -27.24
C ALA A 259 12.40 1.88 -26.48
N GLY A 260 11.48 1.23 -25.75
CA GLY A 260 10.43 1.90 -24.98
C GLY A 260 9.18 2.28 -25.79
N ASN A 261 9.08 1.90 -27.06
CA ASN A 261 7.89 2.11 -27.88
C ASN A 261 6.80 1.07 -27.52
N VAL A 262 5.55 1.45 -27.71
CA VAL A 262 4.42 0.53 -27.56
C VAL A 262 4.54 -0.55 -28.64
N ALA A 263 4.92 -1.77 -28.26
CA ALA A 263 5.07 -2.90 -29.18
C ALA A 263 3.76 -3.64 -29.40
N GLY A 264 2.80 -3.50 -28.48
CA GLY A 264 1.47 -4.10 -28.62
C GLY A 264 0.56 -3.78 -27.44
N SER A 265 -0.71 -4.12 -27.62
CA SER A 265 -1.73 -4.07 -26.59
C SER A 265 -2.59 -5.32 -26.65
N TYR A 266 -3.13 -5.76 -25.54
CA TYR A 266 -4.08 -6.86 -25.47
C TYR A 266 -5.30 -6.47 -24.64
N ASP A 267 -6.41 -7.13 -24.90
CA ASP A 267 -7.63 -6.91 -24.11
C ASP A 267 -7.40 -7.36 -22.68
N LYS A 268 -7.81 -6.52 -21.74
CA LYS A 268 -7.75 -6.82 -20.31
C LYS A 268 -8.66 -8.00 -20.00
N GLU A 269 -8.08 -9.11 -19.59
CA GLU A 269 -8.85 -10.27 -19.16
C GLU A 269 -9.17 -10.16 -17.67
N ILE A 270 -10.45 -10.28 -17.34
CA ILE A 270 -10.90 -10.35 -15.94
C ILE A 270 -10.44 -11.68 -15.36
N ASN A 271 -9.71 -11.64 -14.28
CA ASN A 271 -9.15 -12.83 -13.65
C ASN A 271 -9.35 -12.87 -12.13
N ASN A 272 -9.03 -14.02 -11.56
CA ASN A 272 -8.94 -14.19 -10.11
C ASN A 272 -7.49 -14.51 -9.75
N THR A 273 -6.99 -13.97 -8.66
CA THR A 273 -5.62 -14.20 -8.22
C THR A 273 -5.57 -14.78 -6.81
N LYS A 274 -4.55 -15.61 -6.58
CA LYS A 274 -4.22 -16.16 -5.25
C LYS A 274 -2.74 -15.97 -5.03
N GLU A 275 -2.37 -15.46 -3.86
CA GLU A 275 -0.99 -15.15 -3.53
C GLU A 275 -0.70 -15.57 -2.09
N PHE A 276 0.48 -16.09 -1.88
CA PHE A 276 0.98 -16.52 -0.59
C PHE A 276 2.37 -15.96 -0.37
N MET A 277 2.67 -15.54 0.85
CA MET A 277 3.98 -15.05 1.26
C MET A 277 4.34 -15.55 2.65
N VAL A 278 5.62 -15.76 2.86
CA VAL A 278 6.20 -16.00 4.17
C VAL A 278 7.53 -15.27 4.28
N SER A 279 7.81 -14.70 5.43
CA SER A 279 9.08 -14.07 5.71
C SER A 279 9.55 -14.35 7.14
N GLY A 280 10.85 -14.30 7.34
CA GLY A 280 11.46 -14.42 8.64
C GLY A 280 12.65 -13.49 8.80
N SER A 281 12.87 -13.01 10.02
CA SER A 281 14.03 -12.19 10.36
C SER A 281 14.56 -12.50 11.74
N TYR A 282 15.86 -12.21 11.93
CA TYR A 282 16.55 -12.39 13.21
C TYR A 282 17.45 -11.19 13.52
N LYS A 283 17.28 -10.57 14.69
CA LYS A 283 18.06 -9.39 15.10
C LYS A 283 19.31 -9.79 15.88
N VAL A 284 20.48 -9.36 15.40
CA VAL A 284 21.79 -9.57 16.06
C VAL A 284 22.50 -8.22 16.18
N GLY A 285 22.47 -7.63 17.35
CA GLY A 285 23.02 -6.29 17.55
C GLY A 285 22.34 -5.27 16.64
N ASN A 286 23.13 -4.59 15.80
CA ASN A 286 22.64 -3.63 14.81
C ASN A 286 22.23 -4.27 13.48
N PHE A 287 22.46 -5.57 13.29
CA PHE A 287 22.11 -6.31 12.09
C PHE A 287 20.75 -6.99 12.24
N LYS A 288 19.98 -7.05 11.15
CA LYS A 288 18.73 -7.79 11.05
C LYS A 288 18.67 -8.52 9.70
N PRO A 289 19.30 -9.71 9.57
CA PRO A 289 19.09 -10.56 8.40
C PRO A 289 17.65 -10.99 8.27
N GLN A 290 17.20 -11.10 7.02
CA GLN A 290 15.80 -11.38 6.63
C GLN A 290 15.80 -12.27 5.39
N ILE A 291 14.79 -13.14 5.32
CA ILE A 291 14.52 -13.97 4.16
C ILE A 291 13.02 -14.01 3.92
N GLY A 292 12.61 -14.08 2.66
CA GLY A 292 11.23 -14.21 2.30
C GLY A 292 11.02 -15.00 1.02
N PHE A 293 9.83 -15.58 0.92
CA PHE A 293 9.33 -16.31 -0.23
C PHE A 293 7.92 -15.85 -0.56
N ALA A 294 7.62 -15.66 -1.85
CA ALA A 294 6.29 -15.38 -2.34
C ALA A 294 5.95 -16.22 -3.57
N TYR A 295 4.68 -16.59 -3.68
CA TYR A 295 4.11 -17.30 -4.82
C TYR A 295 2.74 -16.73 -5.11
N GLY A 296 2.45 -16.51 -6.40
CA GLY A 296 1.15 -16.09 -6.86
C GLY A 296 0.73 -16.81 -8.12
N LYS A 297 -0.59 -16.95 -8.30
CA LYS A 297 -1.20 -17.56 -9.47
C LYS A 297 -2.50 -16.85 -9.84
N SER A 298 -2.72 -16.66 -11.15
CA SER A 298 -3.97 -16.15 -11.70
C SER A 298 -4.81 -17.26 -12.35
N SER A 299 -6.11 -17.01 -12.55
CA SER A 299 -7.01 -17.93 -13.25
C SER A 299 -6.74 -17.99 -14.76
N VAL A 300 -6.00 -17.03 -15.31
CA VAL A 300 -5.63 -16.97 -16.73
C VAL A 300 -4.29 -17.65 -17.04
N GLY A 301 -3.73 -18.37 -16.07
CA GLY A 301 -2.53 -19.18 -16.27
C GLY A 301 -1.22 -18.50 -15.97
N GLU A 302 -1.25 -17.28 -15.43
CA GLU A 302 -0.06 -16.59 -14.97
C GLU A 302 0.36 -17.06 -13.58
N ASP A 303 1.63 -17.12 -13.32
CA ASP A 303 2.17 -17.36 -11.98
C ASP A 303 3.51 -16.63 -11.77
N TYR A 304 3.86 -16.41 -10.52
CA TYR A 304 5.20 -15.95 -10.16
C TYR A 304 5.75 -16.67 -8.93
N LYS A 305 7.07 -16.72 -8.86
CA LYS A 305 7.84 -17.15 -7.69
C LYS A 305 8.87 -16.10 -7.38
N HIS A 306 8.96 -15.73 -6.11
CA HIS A 306 9.90 -14.71 -5.66
C HIS A 306 10.61 -15.19 -4.39
N VAL A 307 11.92 -15.09 -4.38
CA VAL A 307 12.77 -15.34 -3.22
C VAL A 307 13.62 -14.10 -3.02
N ALA A 308 13.72 -13.64 -1.79
CA ALA A 308 14.52 -12.48 -1.47
C ALA A 308 15.22 -12.65 -0.12
N VAL A 309 16.43 -12.12 -0.02
CA VAL A 309 17.25 -12.09 1.20
C VAL A 309 17.78 -10.68 1.40
N SER A 310 17.85 -10.23 2.65
CA SER A 310 18.44 -8.93 2.96
C SER A 310 19.05 -8.91 4.36
N THR A 311 19.77 -7.85 4.64
CA THR A 311 20.17 -7.49 5.99
C THR A 311 20.07 -5.98 6.18
N ASP A 312 19.41 -5.59 7.26
CA ASP A 312 19.42 -4.22 7.73
C ASP A 312 20.62 -3.99 8.64
N TYR A 313 21.25 -2.83 8.52
CA TYR A 313 22.19 -2.31 9.50
C TYR A 313 21.66 -0.99 10.05
N SER A 314 21.40 -0.96 11.35
CA SER A 314 20.91 0.22 12.06
C SER A 314 22.07 1.06 12.56
N PHE A 315 22.34 2.19 11.92
CA PHE A 315 23.30 3.20 12.41
C PHE A 315 22.79 3.92 13.65
N SER A 316 21.48 4.15 13.68
CA SER A 316 20.75 4.78 14.78
C SER A 316 19.30 4.33 14.80
N LYS A 317 18.51 4.82 15.77
CA LYS A 317 17.03 4.62 15.79
C LYS A 317 16.32 5.21 14.56
N ARG A 318 16.96 6.12 13.85
CA ARG A 318 16.37 6.87 12.72
C ARG A 318 17.00 6.52 11.37
N THR A 319 18.18 5.88 11.35
CA THR A 319 18.97 5.66 10.15
C THR A 319 19.30 4.21 9.96
N THR A 320 18.93 3.65 8.83
CA THR A 320 19.18 2.24 8.47
C THR A 320 19.71 2.16 7.04
N ALA A 321 20.66 1.28 6.80
CA ALA A 321 20.98 0.81 5.46
C ALA A 321 20.57 -0.65 5.35
N THR A 322 19.98 -1.01 4.20
CA THR A 322 19.59 -2.40 3.86
C THR A 322 20.36 -2.81 2.62
N LEU A 323 21.06 -3.94 2.69
CA LEU A 323 21.61 -4.62 1.53
C LEU A 323 20.77 -5.86 1.27
N GLY A 324 20.37 -6.06 0.00
CA GLY A 324 19.49 -7.17 -0.35
C GLY A 324 19.73 -7.72 -1.75
N ALA A 325 19.26 -8.93 -1.95
CA ALA A 325 19.23 -9.61 -3.23
C ALA A 325 17.90 -10.35 -3.40
N GLY A 326 17.40 -10.41 -4.63
CA GLY A 326 16.15 -11.09 -4.96
C GLY A 326 16.23 -11.83 -6.29
N TRP A 327 15.43 -12.86 -6.40
CA TRP A 327 15.18 -13.58 -7.63
C TRP A 327 13.68 -13.68 -7.86
N LEU A 328 13.23 -13.29 -9.05
CA LEU A 328 11.86 -13.32 -9.49
C LEU A 328 11.75 -14.15 -10.78
N LYS A 329 10.80 -15.05 -10.81
CA LYS A 329 10.38 -15.75 -12.03
C LYS A 329 8.89 -15.51 -12.23
N GLU A 330 8.52 -14.97 -13.38
CA GLU A 330 7.14 -14.76 -13.80
C GLU A 330 6.87 -15.59 -15.06
N ASN A 331 5.78 -16.35 -15.06
CA ASN A 331 5.21 -16.97 -16.24
C ASN A 331 4.00 -16.14 -16.66
N VAL A 332 4.01 -15.73 -17.92
CA VAL A 332 2.91 -14.95 -18.49
C VAL A 332 1.76 -15.84 -18.91
N ASN A 333 0.60 -15.24 -19.18
CA ASN A 333 -0.55 -15.95 -19.74
C ASN A 333 -0.15 -16.70 -21.03
N PRO A 334 -0.39 -18.02 -21.12
CA PRO A 334 -0.03 -18.82 -22.30
C PRO A 334 -0.56 -18.27 -23.62
N LYS A 335 -1.70 -17.58 -23.61
CA LYS A 335 -2.28 -16.94 -24.80
C LYS A 335 -1.37 -15.85 -25.41
N TYR A 336 -0.51 -15.26 -24.59
CA TYR A 336 0.38 -14.16 -24.98
C TYR A 336 1.86 -14.54 -24.85
N GLU A 337 2.17 -15.84 -24.70
CA GLU A 337 3.54 -16.30 -24.43
C GLU A 337 4.52 -16.00 -25.58
N GLU A 338 4.04 -15.94 -26.81
CA GLU A 338 4.87 -15.58 -27.97
C GLU A 338 5.26 -14.12 -27.98
N ASP A 339 4.35 -13.25 -27.49
CA ASP A 339 4.50 -11.80 -27.52
C ASP A 339 5.13 -11.24 -26.24
N LEU A 340 4.91 -11.91 -25.10
CA LEU A 340 5.36 -11.46 -23.81
C LEU A 340 6.52 -12.32 -23.28
N PRO A 341 7.69 -11.74 -23.03
CA PRO A 341 8.80 -12.50 -22.49
C PRO A 341 8.51 -12.97 -21.08
N LYS A 342 8.65 -14.31 -20.83
CA LYS A 342 8.75 -14.84 -19.47
C LYS A 342 9.85 -14.08 -18.74
N LYS A 343 9.55 -13.47 -17.61
CA LYS A 343 10.54 -12.71 -16.84
C LYS A 343 11.22 -13.66 -15.87
N SER A 344 12.53 -13.78 -15.97
CA SER A 344 13.38 -14.37 -14.94
C SER A 344 14.49 -13.39 -14.67
N SER A 345 14.49 -12.78 -13.53
CA SER A 345 15.40 -11.71 -13.18
C SER A 345 15.98 -11.93 -11.79
N TYR A 346 17.19 -11.45 -11.57
CA TYR A 346 17.73 -11.27 -10.25
C TYR A 346 18.20 -9.83 -10.07
N ALA A 347 18.15 -9.35 -8.85
CA ALA A 347 18.65 -8.03 -8.51
C ALA A 347 19.45 -8.07 -7.22
N VAL A 348 20.38 -7.12 -7.13
CA VAL A 348 21.08 -6.77 -5.89
C VAL A 348 20.93 -5.27 -5.71
N GLY A 349 20.62 -4.86 -4.50
CA GLY A 349 20.41 -3.45 -4.22
C GLY A 349 20.74 -3.07 -2.79
N MET A 350 20.94 -1.77 -2.63
CA MET A 350 21.14 -1.13 -1.34
C MET A 350 20.11 -0.03 -1.14
N VAL A 351 19.55 0.02 0.04
CA VAL A 351 18.60 1.06 0.44
C VAL A 351 19.17 1.84 1.61
N PHE A 352 19.08 3.15 1.54
CA PHE A 352 19.35 4.03 2.66
C PHE A 352 18.05 4.71 3.08
N LYS A 353 17.72 4.61 4.37
CA LYS A 353 16.50 5.15 4.97
C LYS A 353 16.84 6.02 6.17
N HIS A 354 16.32 7.23 6.17
CA HIS A 354 16.43 8.16 7.30
C HIS A 354 15.07 8.72 7.66
N ARG A 355 14.71 8.67 8.95
CA ARG A 355 13.50 9.28 9.53
C ARG A 355 13.88 10.53 10.31
N TYR A 356 13.14 11.60 10.12
CA TYR A 356 13.34 12.88 10.82
C TYR A 356 12.09 13.35 11.56
#